data_0bd7914da106db33da49ff31b033fa9d
#
_entry.id   0bd7914da106db33da49ff31b033fa9d
#
_cell.length_a   1.000
_cell.length_b   1.000
_cell.length_c   1.000
_cell.angle_alpha   90.00
_cell.angle_beta   90.00
_cell.angle_gamma   90.00
#
_symmetry.space_group_name_H-M   'P 1'
#
loop_
_entity.id
_entity.type
_entity.pdbx_description
1 polymer ?
#
loop_
_entity_poly.entity_id
_entity_poly.type
_entity_poly.pdbx_seq_one_letter_code
_entity_poly.pdbx_strand_id
1 'polypeptide(L)'
;VMIATSGDRLIDADAEQALRQLARRVDVITPNIPELAVLVGEQPASTFAEAVEQARHFNRGTATTVIVKGGHLTGTEVENAVVEPDGNITVVRAPRVETMNTHGTGCSLSSALATRIAAGDTVAEALQWSIKWLHEAIAHGVELRVGQPGGHGPVDHGYRARQV
;
A
#
# COMPACT_ATOMS: atom_id res chain seq x y z
N VAL A 1 -8.56 -0.90 5.91
CA VAL A 1 -9.09 -0.42 4.61
C VAL A 1 -10.34 0.40 4.88
N MET A 2 -10.33 1.68 4.52
CA MET A 2 -11.47 2.60 4.66
C MET A 2 -12.24 2.75 3.35
N ILE A 3 -11.52 2.68 2.24
CA ILE A 3 -12.02 2.90 0.89
C ILE A 3 -11.62 1.73 0.02
N ALA A 4 -12.59 1.07 -0.61
CA ALA A 4 -12.35 0.00 -1.57
C ALA A 4 -11.66 0.54 -2.84
N THR A 5 -11.05 -0.34 -3.62
CA THR A 5 -10.48 0.03 -4.93
C THR A 5 -11.52 0.61 -5.88
N SER A 6 -12.80 0.24 -5.71
CA SER A 6 -13.97 0.81 -6.42
C SER A 6 -14.30 2.26 -6.02
N GLY A 7 -13.72 2.79 -4.94
CA GLY A 7 -14.03 4.11 -4.38
C GLY A 7 -15.13 4.10 -3.31
N ASP A 8 -15.74 2.95 -3.03
CA ASP A 8 -16.80 2.84 -2.05
C ASP A 8 -16.25 2.98 -0.61
N ARG A 9 -16.95 3.75 0.22
CA ARG A 9 -16.67 3.82 1.66
C ARG A 9 -17.09 2.52 2.34
N LEU A 10 -16.17 1.92 3.08
CA LEU A 10 -16.40 0.64 3.78
C LEU A 10 -16.74 0.82 5.25
N ILE A 11 -16.60 2.02 5.79
CA ILE A 11 -16.85 2.36 7.20
C ILE A 11 -17.68 3.63 7.30
N ASP A 12 -18.43 3.75 8.40
CA ASP A 12 -19.20 4.95 8.71
C ASP A 12 -18.32 6.12 9.21
N ALA A 13 -18.92 7.30 9.42
CA ALA A 13 -18.20 8.49 9.82
C ALA A 13 -17.54 8.38 11.21
N ASP A 14 -18.17 7.70 12.14
CA ASP A 14 -17.65 7.54 13.51
C ASP A 14 -16.44 6.61 13.51
N ALA A 15 -16.51 5.51 12.76
CA ALA A 15 -15.41 4.59 12.55
C ALA A 15 -14.24 5.26 11.79
N GLU A 16 -14.55 6.12 10.80
CA GLU A 16 -13.52 6.91 10.10
C GLU A 16 -12.79 7.83 11.08
N GLN A 17 -13.52 8.53 11.95
CA GLN A 17 -12.92 9.42 12.94
C GLN A 17 -12.05 8.64 13.94
N ALA A 18 -12.51 7.50 14.42
CA ALA A 18 -11.74 6.64 15.30
C ALA A 18 -10.44 6.15 14.63
N LEU A 19 -10.53 5.76 13.35
CA LEU A 19 -9.38 5.31 12.57
C LEU A 19 -8.35 6.45 12.33
N ARG A 20 -8.81 7.68 12.09
CA ARG A 20 -7.92 8.86 12.00
C ARG A 20 -7.14 9.09 13.30
N GLN A 21 -7.78 8.87 14.45
CA GLN A 21 -7.11 9.00 15.75
C GLN A 21 -6.13 7.86 15.98
N LEU A 22 -6.49 6.63 15.62
CA LEU A 22 -5.62 5.46 15.72
C LEU A 22 -4.39 5.60 14.83
N ALA A 23 -4.58 6.06 13.59
CA ALA A 23 -3.49 6.26 12.61
C ALA A 23 -2.37 7.17 13.13
N ARG A 24 -2.66 8.07 14.06
CA ARG A 24 -1.67 8.97 14.68
C ARG A 24 -0.91 8.37 15.87
N ARG A 25 -1.24 7.13 16.26
CA ARG A 25 -0.71 6.46 17.46
C ARG A 25 0.03 5.17 17.16
N VAL A 26 -0.02 4.71 15.93
CA VAL A 26 0.66 3.49 15.48
C VAL A 26 2.03 3.83 14.87
N ASP A 27 2.92 2.85 14.80
CA ASP A 27 4.27 3.06 14.27
C ASP A 27 4.28 3.26 12.75
N VAL A 28 3.45 2.48 12.02
CA VAL A 28 3.40 2.50 10.55
C VAL A 28 1.96 2.42 10.05
N ILE A 29 1.63 3.22 9.06
CA ILE A 29 0.37 3.11 8.29
C ILE A 29 0.64 2.89 6.81
N THR A 30 -0.29 2.20 6.12
CA THR A 30 -0.16 1.87 4.70
C THR A 30 -1.38 2.33 3.90
N PRO A 31 -1.74 3.62 3.91
CA PRO A 31 -2.92 4.10 3.20
C PRO A 31 -2.73 4.01 1.68
N ASN A 32 -3.81 3.78 0.96
CA ASN A 32 -3.87 4.10 -0.47
C ASN A 32 -4.06 5.62 -0.66
N ILE A 33 -3.97 6.11 -1.91
CA ILE A 33 -4.07 7.55 -2.18
C ILE A 33 -5.39 8.16 -1.69
N PRO A 34 -6.59 7.57 -1.97
CA PRO A 34 -7.83 8.06 -1.40
C PRO A 34 -7.88 8.05 0.13
N GLU A 35 -7.35 7.01 0.76
CA GLU A 35 -7.29 6.90 2.22
C GLU A 35 -6.38 7.95 2.84
N LEU A 36 -5.22 8.21 2.22
CA LEU A 36 -4.30 9.24 2.68
C LEU A 36 -4.95 10.64 2.62
N ALA A 37 -5.64 10.95 1.53
CA ALA A 37 -6.39 12.19 1.39
C ALA A 37 -7.45 12.36 2.49
N VAL A 38 -8.18 11.30 2.80
CA VAL A 38 -9.11 11.28 3.94
C VAL A 38 -8.39 11.56 5.25
N LEU A 39 -7.25 10.93 5.52
CA LEU A 39 -6.49 11.12 6.75
C LEU A 39 -6.01 12.57 6.96
N VAL A 40 -5.66 13.28 5.88
CA VAL A 40 -5.20 14.67 5.94
C VAL A 40 -6.30 15.71 5.72
N GLY A 41 -7.49 15.28 5.25
CA GLY A 41 -8.61 16.19 4.97
C GLY A 41 -8.45 16.95 3.65
N GLU A 42 -7.80 16.36 2.67
CA GLU A 42 -7.52 16.94 1.34
C GLU A 42 -8.20 16.16 0.22
N GLN A 43 -8.06 16.64 -1.02
CA GLN A 43 -8.46 15.86 -2.20
C GLN A 43 -7.42 14.77 -2.50
N PRO A 44 -7.82 13.63 -3.09
CA PRO A 44 -6.90 12.60 -3.50
C PRO A 44 -5.81 13.14 -4.43
N ALA A 45 -4.57 12.82 -4.15
CA ALA A 45 -3.43 13.22 -4.95
C ALA A 45 -3.55 12.66 -6.39
N SER A 46 -3.19 13.46 -7.37
CA SER A 46 -3.16 13.10 -8.79
C SER A 46 -1.77 12.63 -9.24
N THR A 47 -0.74 12.96 -8.47
CA THR A 47 0.65 12.59 -8.72
C THR A 47 1.28 11.93 -7.50
N PHE A 48 2.36 11.17 -7.72
CA PHE A 48 3.11 10.57 -6.62
C PHE A 48 3.75 11.62 -5.70
N ALA A 49 4.24 12.73 -6.27
CA ALA A 49 4.81 13.84 -5.50
C ALA A 49 3.77 14.47 -4.57
N GLU A 50 2.55 14.71 -5.06
CA GLU A 50 1.45 15.21 -4.22
C GLU A 50 1.11 14.23 -3.08
N ALA A 51 1.07 12.92 -3.37
CA ALA A 51 0.83 11.91 -2.33
C ALA A 51 1.92 11.90 -1.25
N VAL A 52 3.18 12.09 -1.65
CA VAL A 52 4.30 12.23 -0.69
C VAL A 52 4.15 13.49 0.17
N GLU A 53 3.73 14.61 -0.41
CA GLU A 53 3.47 15.83 0.37
C GLU A 53 2.28 15.67 1.33
N GLN A 54 1.23 14.95 0.94
CA GLN A 54 0.14 14.58 1.86
C GLN A 54 0.65 13.72 3.02
N ALA A 55 1.55 12.77 2.77
CA ALA A 55 2.16 11.98 3.82
C ALA A 55 3.02 12.84 4.77
N ARG A 56 3.79 13.79 4.22
CA ARG A 56 4.52 14.79 5.03
C ARG A 56 3.58 15.64 5.87
N HIS A 57 2.43 16.03 5.30
CA HIS A 57 1.42 16.78 6.06
C HIS A 57 0.87 15.93 7.22
N PHE A 58 0.55 14.66 6.98
CA PHE A 58 0.12 13.74 8.04
C PHE A 58 1.16 13.62 9.15
N ASN A 59 2.44 13.54 8.80
CA ASN A 59 3.54 13.37 9.75
C ASN A 59 3.73 14.59 10.69
N ARG A 60 3.19 15.77 10.35
CA ARG A 60 3.26 16.93 11.24
C ARG A 60 2.56 16.64 12.56
N GLY A 61 3.34 16.53 13.63
CA GLY A 61 2.83 16.26 14.98
C GLY A 61 2.44 14.81 15.24
N THR A 62 2.94 13.87 14.45
CA THR A 62 2.85 12.43 14.72
C THR A 62 4.24 11.77 14.68
N ALA A 63 4.37 10.61 15.34
CA ALA A 63 5.57 9.76 15.23
C ALA A 63 5.35 8.60 14.26
N THR A 64 4.27 8.61 13.48
CA THR A 64 3.86 7.53 12.60
C THR A 64 4.59 7.61 11.25
N THR A 65 5.21 6.54 10.81
CA THR A 65 5.73 6.40 9.45
C THR A 65 4.60 6.10 8.46
N VAL A 66 4.58 6.80 7.32
CA VAL A 66 3.57 6.61 6.28
C VAL A 66 4.17 5.86 5.08
N ILE A 67 3.56 4.75 4.70
CA ILE A 67 3.86 4.08 3.43
C ILE A 67 2.90 4.60 2.35
N VAL A 68 3.39 5.45 1.47
CA VAL A 68 2.65 5.93 0.30
C VAL A 68 2.63 4.84 -0.77
N LYS A 69 1.44 4.45 -1.23
CA LYS A 69 1.24 3.41 -2.25
C LYS A 69 0.77 4.03 -3.57
N GLY A 70 1.64 4.08 -4.57
CA GLY A 70 1.35 4.69 -5.88
C GLY A 70 0.62 3.78 -6.88
N GLY A 71 0.17 2.60 -6.48
CA GLY A 71 -0.45 1.63 -7.39
C GLY A 71 -1.72 2.11 -8.11
N HIS A 72 -2.41 3.13 -7.59
CA HIS A 72 -3.58 3.75 -8.21
C HIS A 72 -3.24 4.78 -9.30
N LEU A 73 -1.99 5.22 -9.36
CA LEU A 73 -1.53 6.15 -10.39
C LEU A 73 -1.24 5.39 -11.69
N THR A 74 -1.29 6.09 -12.80
CA THR A 74 -0.96 5.54 -14.12
C THR A 74 0.55 5.56 -14.37
N GLY A 75 1.03 4.74 -15.31
CA GLY A 75 2.43 4.70 -15.69
C GLY A 75 2.97 3.27 -15.79
N THR A 76 4.18 3.14 -16.33
CA THR A 76 4.87 1.85 -16.53
C THR A 76 5.53 1.32 -15.27
N GLU A 77 5.70 2.16 -14.27
CA GLU A 77 6.23 1.82 -12.95
C GLU A 77 5.20 2.14 -11.86
N VAL A 78 5.30 1.41 -10.76
CA VAL A 78 4.59 1.69 -9.51
C VAL A 78 5.61 2.22 -8.51
N GLU A 79 5.43 3.46 -8.08
CA GLU A 79 6.24 4.08 -7.06
C GLU A 79 5.59 3.87 -5.68
N ASN A 80 6.40 3.55 -4.68
CA ASN A 80 5.99 3.50 -3.29
C ASN A 80 7.04 4.24 -2.46
N ALA A 81 6.65 4.85 -1.34
CA ALA A 81 7.60 5.54 -0.48
C ALA A 81 7.37 5.24 1.00
N VAL A 82 8.45 5.15 1.74
CA VAL A 82 8.46 5.36 3.19
C VAL A 82 8.63 6.86 3.40
N VAL A 83 7.72 7.48 4.12
CA VAL A 83 7.82 8.87 4.56
C VAL A 83 7.89 8.86 6.09
N GLU A 84 9.06 9.16 6.63
CA GLU A 84 9.34 9.10 8.06
C GLU A 84 9.01 10.43 8.75
N PRO A 85 8.71 10.43 10.06
CA PRO A 85 8.38 11.63 10.81
C PRO A 85 9.50 12.68 10.85
N ASP A 86 10.75 12.25 10.73
CA ASP A 86 11.94 13.14 10.68
C ASP A 86 12.14 13.80 9.31
N GLY A 87 11.28 13.47 8.32
CA GLY A 87 11.31 14.01 6.97
C GLY A 87 12.08 13.18 5.96
N ASN A 88 12.72 12.08 6.38
CA ASN A 88 13.38 11.16 5.46
C ASN A 88 12.36 10.49 4.53
N ILE A 89 12.76 10.30 3.26
CA ILE A 89 11.94 9.62 2.25
C ILE A 89 12.78 8.60 1.53
N THR A 90 12.29 7.35 1.53
CA THR A 90 12.87 6.26 0.75
C THR A 90 11.85 5.82 -0.30
N VAL A 91 12.19 5.97 -1.59
CA VAL A 91 11.33 5.56 -2.71
C VAL A 91 11.72 4.18 -3.21
N VAL A 92 10.74 3.31 -3.36
CA VAL A 92 10.87 1.96 -3.93
C VAL A 92 10.00 1.86 -5.17
N ARG A 93 10.58 1.47 -6.29
CA ARG A 93 9.92 1.31 -7.59
C ARG A 93 9.86 -0.15 -8.00
N ALA A 94 8.82 -0.50 -8.71
CA ALA A 94 8.70 -1.77 -9.41
C ALA A 94 8.00 -1.56 -10.76
N PRO A 95 8.32 -2.35 -11.79
CA PRO A 95 7.56 -2.32 -13.04
C PRO A 95 6.09 -2.63 -12.77
N ARG A 96 5.20 -1.99 -13.53
CA ARG A 96 3.76 -2.31 -13.46
C ARG A 96 3.51 -3.64 -14.16
N VAL A 97 2.79 -4.53 -13.48
CA VAL A 97 2.29 -5.77 -14.07
C VAL A 97 0.90 -5.51 -14.65
N GLU A 98 0.75 -5.69 -15.94
CA GLU A 98 -0.54 -5.57 -16.64
C GLU A 98 -1.37 -6.83 -16.39
N THR A 99 -2.26 -6.78 -15.40
CA THR A 99 -3.08 -7.93 -14.98
C THR A 99 -4.34 -7.48 -14.27
N MET A 100 -5.37 -8.34 -14.31
CA MET A 100 -6.57 -8.21 -13.49
C MET A 100 -6.43 -8.90 -12.12
N ASN A 101 -5.34 -9.63 -11.88
CA ASN A 101 -5.12 -10.36 -10.62
C ASN A 101 -4.49 -9.44 -9.56
N THR A 102 -5.27 -8.48 -9.10
CA THR A 102 -4.83 -7.45 -8.13
C THR A 102 -5.56 -7.52 -6.79
N HIS A 103 -6.49 -8.48 -6.64
CA HIS A 103 -7.23 -8.62 -5.38
C HIS A 103 -6.31 -9.03 -4.24
N GLY A 104 -6.37 -8.30 -3.14
CA GLY A 104 -5.58 -8.58 -1.94
C GLY A 104 -4.18 -7.94 -1.92
N THR A 105 -3.76 -7.18 -2.94
CA THR A 105 -2.43 -6.53 -2.99
C THR A 105 -2.13 -5.66 -1.76
N GLY A 106 -3.11 -4.84 -1.34
CA GLY A 106 -2.94 -3.96 -0.17
C GLY A 106 -2.74 -4.74 1.12
N CYS A 107 -3.60 -5.74 1.37
CA CYS A 107 -3.52 -6.59 2.57
C CYS A 107 -2.22 -7.41 2.58
N SER A 108 -1.83 -7.94 1.41
CA SER A 108 -0.59 -8.72 1.26
C SER A 108 0.65 -7.87 1.54
N LEU A 109 0.68 -6.63 1.03
CA LEU A 109 1.77 -5.69 1.31
C LEU A 109 1.88 -5.39 2.80
N SER A 110 0.77 -5.04 3.45
CA SER A 110 0.77 -4.70 4.89
C SER A 110 1.20 -5.87 5.76
N SER A 111 0.76 -7.09 5.43
CA SER A 111 1.15 -8.31 6.16
C SER A 111 2.64 -8.64 5.97
N ALA A 112 3.14 -8.50 4.73
CA ALA A 112 4.56 -8.72 4.44
C ALA A 112 5.44 -7.68 5.16
N LEU A 113 5.07 -6.40 5.14
CA LEU A 113 5.74 -5.33 5.89
C LEU A 113 5.80 -5.65 7.38
N ALA A 114 4.66 -5.95 8.00
CA ALA A 114 4.60 -6.26 9.42
C ALA A 114 5.50 -7.45 9.79
N THR A 115 5.50 -8.49 8.96
CA THR A 115 6.33 -9.68 9.17
C THR A 115 7.82 -9.35 9.09
N ARG A 116 8.24 -8.53 8.12
CA ARG A 116 9.64 -8.15 7.94
C ARG A 116 10.13 -7.23 9.06
N ILE A 117 9.31 -6.25 9.45
CA ILE A 117 9.63 -5.36 10.58
C ILE A 117 9.74 -6.17 11.88
N ALA A 118 8.83 -7.11 12.12
CA ALA A 118 8.90 -8.01 13.28
C ALA A 118 10.14 -8.90 13.28
N ALA A 119 10.71 -9.21 12.11
CA ALA A 119 11.95 -9.96 11.95
C ALA A 119 13.21 -9.10 12.13
N GLY A 120 13.06 -7.77 12.33
CA GLY A 120 14.17 -6.85 12.63
C GLY A 120 14.61 -5.95 11.49
N ASP A 121 13.93 -5.98 10.33
CA ASP A 121 14.21 -5.06 9.24
C ASP A 121 13.77 -3.63 9.60
N THR A 122 14.48 -2.65 9.09
CA THR A 122 13.98 -1.26 9.03
C THR A 122 12.74 -1.18 8.14
N VAL A 123 11.92 -0.14 8.30
CA VAL A 123 10.71 0.03 7.47
C VAL A 123 11.07 0.12 5.98
N ALA A 124 12.19 0.76 5.64
CA ALA A 124 12.65 0.88 4.26
C ALA A 124 13.07 -0.47 3.66
N GLU A 125 13.84 -1.28 4.39
CA GLU A 125 14.22 -2.65 3.97
C GLU A 125 12.98 -3.55 3.83
N ALA A 126 12.08 -3.48 4.80
CA ALA A 126 10.81 -4.20 4.78
C ALA A 126 9.97 -3.83 3.54
N LEU A 127 9.88 -2.53 3.19
CA LEU A 127 9.17 -2.09 2.00
C LEU A 127 9.82 -2.62 0.74
N GLN A 128 11.15 -2.50 0.61
CA GLN A 128 11.89 -2.97 -0.56
C GLN A 128 11.68 -4.47 -0.80
N TRP A 129 11.81 -5.27 0.27
CA TRP A 129 11.57 -6.71 0.17
C TRP A 129 10.12 -7.03 -0.19
N SER A 130 9.18 -6.38 0.47
CA SER A 130 7.74 -6.63 0.28
C SER A 130 7.25 -6.25 -1.11
N ILE A 131 7.73 -5.14 -1.67
CA ILE A 131 7.40 -4.72 -3.05
C ILE A 131 7.94 -5.72 -4.07
N LYS A 132 9.18 -6.18 -3.90
CA LYS A 132 9.76 -7.21 -4.79
C LYS A 132 8.96 -8.51 -4.72
N TRP A 133 8.64 -8.98 -3.52
CA TRP A 133 7.83 -10.19 -3.33
C TRP A 133 6.43 -10.04 -3.91
N LEU A 134 5.77 -8.90 -3.66
CA LEU A 134 4.40 -8.65 -4.14
C LEU A 134 4.34 -8.53 -5.67
N HIS A 135 5.35 -7.90 -6.30
CA HIS A 135 5.46 -7.82 -7.75
C HIS A 135 5.42 -9.22 -8.39
N GLU A 136 6.21 -10.16 -7.89
CA GLU A 136 6.22 -11.54 -8.35
C GLU A 136 4.88 -12.25 -8.05
N ALA A 137 4.31 -12.03 -6.86
CA ALA A 137 3.02 -12.60 -6.50
C ALA A 137 1.87 -12.13 -7.42
N ILE A 138 1.93 -10.88 -7.88
CA ILE A 138 0.99 -10.32 -8.87
C ILE A 138 1.24 -10.97 -10.25
N ALA A 139 2.50 -11.03 -10.70
CA ALA A 139 2.86 -11.59 -11.99
C ALA A 139 2.42 -13.07 -12.14
N HIS A 140 2.60 -13.85 -11.08
CA HIS A 140 2.20 -15.25 -11.06
C HIS A 140 0.70 -15.48 -10.80
N GLY A 141 -0.06 -14.45 -10.44
CA GLY A 141 -1.50 -14.56 -10.14
C GLY A 141 -2.32 -15.15 -11.28
N VAL A 142 -1.93 -14.92 -12.54
CA VAL A 142 -2.59 -15.48 -13.72
C VAL A 142 -2.52 -17.01 -13.79
N GLU A 143 -1.47 -17.59 -13.22
CA GLU A 143 -1.25 -19.06 -13.23
C GLU A 143 -2.22 -19.81 -12.32
N LEU A 144 -2.78 -19.13 -11.32
CA LEU A 144 -3.76 -19.72 -10.40
C LEU A 144 -5.06 -20.12 -11.11
N ARG A 145 -5.44 -19.43 -12.20
CA ARG A 145 -6.71 -19.64 -12.93
C ARG A 145 -7.93 -19.60 -12.01
N VAL A 146 -7.90 -18.72 -11.00
CA VAL A 146 -8.95 -18.54 -10.00
C VAL A 146 -9.69 -17.23 -10.28
N GLY A 147 -10.99 -17.22 -10.08
CA GLY A 147 -11.87 -16.09 -10.34
C GLY A 147 -12.77 -16.32 -11.55
N GLN A 148 -13.69 -15.37 -11.75
CA GLN A 148 -14.56 -15.39 -12.94
C GLN A 148 -13.86 -14.69 -14.13
N PRO A 149 -14.14 -15.09 -15.38
CA PRO A 149 -13.64 -14.37 -16.55
C PRO A 149 -13.99 -12.87 -16.47
N GLY A 150 -12.98 -12.01 -16.61
CA GLY A 150 -13.15 -10.55 -16.52
C GLY A 150 -13.23 -9.98 -15.11
N GLY A 151 -13.16 -10.80 -14.07
CA GLY A 151 -13.11 -10.36 -12.67
C GLY A 151 -11.69 -10.14 -12.16
N HIS A 152 -11.57 -9.48 -11.00
CA HIS A 152 -10.29 -9.30 -10.31
C HIS A 152 -9.88 -10.59 -9.59
N GLY A 153 -8.90 -11.31 -10.15
CA GLY A 153 -8.31 -12.49 -9.54
C GLY A 153 -7.36 -12.14 -8.38
N PRO A 154 -7.04 -13.14 -7.53
CA PRO A 154 -6.11 -12.94 -6.42
C PRO A 154 -4.66 -12.94 -6.87
N VAL A 155 -3.78 -12.36 -6.04
CA VAL A 155 -2.33 -12.52 -6.15
C VAL A 155 -1.91 -13.94 -5.71
N ASP A 156 -0.80 -14.43 -6.22
CA ASP A 156 -0.25 -15.73 -5.87
C ASP A 156 0.75 -15.65 -4.71
N HIS A 157 0.27 -15.77 -3.50
CA HIS A 157 1.13 -15.77 -2.30
C HIS A 157 2.11 -16.94 -2.24
N GLY A 158 1.77 -18.06 -2.89
CA GLY A 158 2.51 -19.31 -2.83
C GLY A 158 3.45 -19.56 -4.02
N TYR A 159 3.68 -18.60 -4.91
CA TYR A 159 4.45 -18.80 -6.14
C TYR A 159 5.84 -19.41 -5.89
N ARG A 160 6.53 -19.02 -4.81
CA ARG A 160 7.85 -19.57 -4.46
C ARG A 160 7.81 -21.03 -4.07
N ALA A 161 6.72 -21.47 -3.40
CA ALA A 161 6.58 -22.86 -2.96
C ALA A 161 6.28 -23.84 -4.13
N ARG A 162 5.84 -23.32 -5.29
CA ARG A 162 5.57 -24.10 -6.49
C ARG A 162 6.74 -24.17 -7.46
N GLN A 163 7.80 -23.42 -7.23
CA GLN A 163 9.02 -23.43 -8.06
C GLN A 163 10.04 -24.49 -7.62
N VAL A 164 9.63 -25.43 -6.74
CA VAL A 164 10.47 -26.53 -6.25
C VAL A 164 10.18 -27.81 -7.01
#